data_82b95692c47038e63ca66ed979840454
#
_entry.id   82b95692c47038e63ca66ed979840454
#
_cell.length_a   1.000
_cell.length_b   1.000
_cell.length_c   1.000
_cell.angle_alpha   90.00
_cell.angle_beta   90.00
_cell.angle_gamma   90.00
#
_symmetry.space_group_name_H-M   'P 1'
#
loop_
_entity.id
_entity.type
_entity.pdbx_description
1 polymer ?
#
loop_
_entity_poly.entity_id
_entity_poly.type
_entity_poly.pdbx_seq_one_letter_code
_entity_poly.pdbx_strand_id
1 'polypeptide(L)'
;MNQQQFYKSKAWESFRKVIIEQSTDPDGFVRCAICGKPILKKYDLIVHHKKELTEANVADAMVALNPDNVECVHFKCHNQLHDRWQGGNSGWKPAPKKVYIVYGSPCSGKTSWVKDVATEDDLIVDLDSIWQMISINDRYIKPAALKSVVFQIRDGLYDIIKYRSGKWHNAYVITGGALQGDRDRLKQRIAADELIFIDAPMDECLKRAADRSDDWIQYINDWFAQYQPEVSDNYDPPRFLKF
;
A
#
# COMPACT_ATOMS: atom_id res chain seq x y z
N MET A 1 9.50 1.23 39.03
CA MET A 1 9.07 0.23 38.03
C MET A 1 9.06 0.95 36.68
N ASN A 2 9.73 0.39 35.63
CA ASN A 2 9.67 0.99 34.30
C ASN A 2 8.44 0.47 33.51
N GLN A 3 8.11 1.11 32.37
CA GLN A 3 6.96 0.75 31.54
C GLN A 3 6.95 -0.71 31.12
N GLN A 4 8.11 -1.28 30.73
CA GLN A 4 8.19 -2.69 30.31
C GLN A 4 7.88 -3.66 31.46
N GLN A 5 8.30 -3.35 32.68
CA GLN A 5 7.98 -4.14 33.84
C GLN A 5 6.51 -4.03 34.20
N PHE A 6 5.91 -2.85 34.06
CA PHE A 6 4.48 -2.63 34.30
C PHE A 6 3.64 -3.49 33.36
N TYR A 7 3.87 -3.45 32.05
CA TYR A 7 3.10 -4.22 31.08
C TYR A 7 3.26 -5.75 31.20
N LYS A 8 4.29 -6.22 31.94
CA LYS A 8 4.51 -7.65 32.27
C LYS A 8 3.96 -8.01 33.66
N SER A 9 3.41 -7.06 34.40
CA SER A 9 2.95 -7.28 35.76
C SER A 9 1.60 -8.01 35.81
N LYS A 10 1.38 -8.80 36.88
CA LYS A 10 0.09 -9.43 37.14
C LYS A 10 -1.04 -8.42 37.31
N ALA A 11 -0.73 -7.23 37.88
CA ALA A 11 -1.70 -6.16 38.08
C ALA A 11 -2.24 -5.68 36.72
N TRP A 12 -1.36 -5.40 35.74
CA TRP A 12 -1.76 -5.04 34.40
C TRP A 12 -2.53 -6.15 33.69
N GLU A 13 -2.09 -7.40 33.81
CA GLU A 13 -2.78 -8.54 33.17
C GLU A 13 -4.20 -8.70 33.69
N SER A 14 -4.41 -8.61 35.02
CA SER A 14 -5.73 -8.69 35.62
C SER A 14 -6.61 -7.50 35.24
N PHE A 15 -6.07 -6.29 35.29
CA PHE A 15 -6.77 -5.08 34.89
C PHE A 15 -7.20 -5.13 33.41
N ARG A 16 -6.31 -5.56 32.53
CA ARG A 16 -6.60 -5.73 31.08
C ARG A 16 -7.76 -6.70 30.84
N LYS A 17 -7.85 -7.80 31.59
CA LYS A 17 -8.96 -8.77 31.47
C LYS A 17 -10.30 -8.10 31.82
N VAL A 18 -10.35 -7.37 32.93
CA VAL A 18 -11.56 -6.65 33.37
C VAL A 18 -12.00 -5.62 32.33
N ILE A 19 -11.08 -4.85 31.78
CA ILE A 19 -11.37 -3.84 30.75
C ILE A 19 -11.95 -4.50 29.50
N ILE A 20 -11.40 -5.61 29.06
CA ILE A 20 -11.91 -6.36 27.89
C ILE A 20 -13.33 -6.88 28.15
N GLU A 21 -13.60 -7.46 29.32
CA GLU A 21 -14.93 -7.93 29.70
C GLU A 21 -15.94 -6.79 29.72
N GLN A 22 -15.61 -5.67 30.34
CA GLN A 22 -16.49 -4.49 30.42
C GLN A 22 -16.72 -3.82 29.07
N SER A 23 -15.78 -3.95 28.13
CA SER A 23 -15.87 -3.40 26.78
C SER A 23 -16.55 -4.33 25.78
N THR A 24 -16.94 -5.55 26.20
CA THR A 24 -17.62 -6.51 25.34
C THR A 24 -19.10 -6.15 25.25
N ASP A 25 -19.58 -5.97 23.99
CA ASP A 25 -20.97 -5.65 23.72
C ASP A 25 -21.89 -6.89 23.88
N PRO A 26 -23.23 -6.69 23.86
CA PRO A 26 -24.17 -7.81 23.99
C PRO A 26 -24.04 -8.87 22.88
N ASP A 27 -23.44 -8.52 21.74
CA ASP A 27 -23.20 -9.43 20.63
C ASP A 27 -21.90 -10.25 20.84
N GLY A 28 -21.20 -10.02 21.96
CA GLY A 28 -19.98 -10.73 22.34
C GLY A 28 -18.69 -10.17 21.71
N PHE A 29 -18.74 -8.96 21.16
CA PHE A 29 -17.57 -8.33 20.52
C PHE A 29 -17.08 -7.09 21.28
N VAL A 30 -15.77 -6.91 21.29
CA VAL A 30 -15.15 -5.64 21.69
C VAL A 30 -15.06 -4.76 20.44
N ARG A 31 -15.57 -3.51 20.52
CA ARG A 31 -15.47 -2.55 19.41
C ARG A 31 -14.27 -1.61 19.60
N CYS A 32 -13.58 -1.36 18.51
CA CYS A 32 -12.46 -0.42 18.49
C CYS A 32 -12.96 1.02 18.73
N ALA A 33 -12.43 1.69 19.75
CA ALA A 33 -12.81 3.07 20.10
C ALA A 33 -12.53 4.08 18.97
N ILE A 34 -11.59 3.77 18.06
CA ILE A 34 -11.19 4.67 16.96
C ILE A 34 -12.04 4.49 15.72
N CYS A 35 -12.22 3.25 15.23
CA CYS A 35 -12.90 2.99 13.96
C CYS A 35 -14.30 2.38 14.11
N GLY A 36 -14.76 2.10 15.32
CA GLY A 36 -16.07 1.51 15.64
C GLY A 36 -16.27 0.05 15.22
N LYS A 37 -15.32 -0.56 14.49
CA LYS A 37 -15.45 -1.94 13.99
C LYS A 37 -15.15 -2.96 15.08
N PRO A 38 -15.79 -4.17 15.04
CA PRO A 38 -15.50 -5.24 15.99
C PRO A 38 -14.07 -5.76 15.84
N ILE A 39 -13.42 -6.05 16.97
CA ILE A 39 -12.09 -6.64 17.04
C ILE A 39 -12.24 -8.17 17.11
N LEU A 40 -12.04 -8.82 15.97
CA LEU A 40 -12.33 -10.26 15.82
C LEU A 40 -11.20 -11.19 16.29
N LYS A 41 -9.98 -10.68 16.38
CA LYS A 41 -8.80 -11.49 16.66
C LYS A 41 -8.13 -11.03 17.95
N LYS A 42 -7.89 -11.96 18.88
CA LYS A 42 -7.29 -11.68 20.20
C LYS A 42 -5.95 -10.95 20.11
N TYR A 43 -5.14 -11.24 19.10
CA TYR A 43 -3.83 -10.58 18.89
C TYR A 43 -3.94 -9.17 18.33
N ASP A 44 -5.10 -8.80 17.77
CA ASP A 44 -5.37 -7.47 17.23
C ASP A 44 -5.96 -6.52 18.28
N LEU A 45 -6.32 -7.04 19.47
CA LEU A 45 -6.90 -6.27 20.57
C LEU A 45 -5.81 -5.68 21.45
N ILE A 46 -5.72 -4.36 21.46
CA ILE A 46 -4.86 -3.58 22.34
C ILE A 46 -5.73 -2.82 23.34
N VAL A 47 -5.37 -2.87 24.62
CA VAL A 47 -5.87 -1.94 25.63
C VAL A 47 -4.88 -0.78 25.72
N HIS A 48 -5.30 0.36 25.19
CA HIS A 48 -4.50 1.57 25.00
C HIS A 48 -4.74 2.58 26.10
N HIS A 49 -3.69 3.20 26.62
CA HIS A 49 -3.82 4.32 27.56
C HIS A 49 -3.99 5.64 26.79
N LYS A 50 -5.11 6.35 27.03
CA LYS A 50 -5.38 7.68 26.44
C LYS A 50 -4.34 8.70 26.86
N LYS A 51 -4.01 8.75 28.17
CA LYS A 51 -2.85 9.48 28.69
C LYS A 51 -1.67 8.53 28.75
N GLU A 52 -0.67 8.78 27.93
CA GLU A 52 0.49 7.92 27.78
C GLU A 52 1.20 7.69 29.12
N LEU A 53 1.60 6.44 29.37
CA LEU A 53 2.44 6.10 30.52
C LEU A 53 3.88 6.55 30.25
N THR A 54 4.44 7.20 31.26
CA THR A 54 5.84 7.64 31.31
C THR A 54 6.52 7.02 32.51
N GLU A 55 7.83 7.12 32.62
CA GLU A 55 8.54 6.69 33.82
C GLU A 55 8.07 7.45 35.10
N ALA A 56 7.59 8.67 34.93
CA ALA A 56 7.09 9.49 36.02
C ALA A 56 5.70 9.08 36.55
N ASN A 57 4.83 8.53 35.69
CA ASN A 57 3.44 8.22 36.05
C ASN A 57 3.08 6.72 36.02
N VAL A 58 3.98 5.84 35.58
CA VAL A 58 3.71 4.40 35.49
C VAL A 58 3.49 3.72 36.83
N ALA A 59 3.97 4.32 37.92
CA ALA A 59 3.75 3.84 39.27
C ALA A 59 2.47 4.38 39.93
N ASP A 60 1.82 5.35 39.30
CA ASP A 60 0.57 5.93 39.77
C ASP A 60 -0.61 5.08 39.30
N ALA A 61 -1.25 4.36 40.24
CA ALA A 61 -2.39 3.49 39.91
C ALA A 61 -3.59 4.28 39.37
N MET A 62 -3.75 5.56 39.76
CA MET A 62 -4.82 6.42 39.25
C MET A 62 -4.61 6.83 37.79
N VAL A 63 -3.45 6.58 37.23
CA VAL A 63 -3.13 6.76 35.79
C VAL A 63 -3.00 5.41 35.10
N ALA A 64 -2.22 4.50 35.68
CA ALA A 64 -1.82 3.25 35.01
C ALA A 64 -2.89 2.14 35.08
N LEU A 65 -3.76 2.13 36.09
CA LEU A 65 -4.84 1.15 36.26
C LEU A 65 -6.22 1.85 36.38
N ASN A 66 -6.38 2.98 35.71
CA ASN A 66 -7.64 3.72 35.67
C ASN A 66 -8.47 3.28 34.42
N PRO A 67 -9.70 2.75 34.62
CA PRO A 67 -10.59 2.37 33.51
C PRO A 67 -10.91 3.54 32.57
N ASP A 68 -11.04 4.76 33.09
CA ASP A 68 -11.36 5.95 32.29
C ASP A 68 -10.18 6.39 31.40
N ASN A 69 -8.97 5.97 31.77
CA ASN A 69 -7.75 6.28 31.04
C ASN A 69 -7.38 5.25 29.97
N VAL A 70 -8.20 4.21 29.77
CA VAL A 70 -7.92 3.16 28.78
C VAL A 70 -9.07 2.97 27.82
N GLU A 71 -8.76 2.42 26.65
CA GLU A 71 -9.73 2.06 25.63
C GLU A 71 -9.25 0.86 24.81
N CYS A 72 -10.20 0.08 24.27
CA CYS A 72 -9.89 -1.05 23.42
C CYS A 72 -9.79 -0.60 21.96
N VAL A 73 -8.67 -0.91 21.30
CA VAL A 73 -8.41 -0.51 19.92
C VAL A 73 -7.78 -1.67 19.11
N HIS A 74 -7.94 -1.66 17.79
CA HIS A 74 -7.17 -2.54 16.92
C HIS A 74 -5.68 -2.22 17.00
N PHE A 75 -4.83 -3.19 16.85
CA PHE A 75 -3.37 -3.01 16.74
C PHE A 75 -2.99 -1.96 15.69
N LYS A 76 -3.65 -1.98 14.52
CA LYS A 76 -3.45 -1.00 13.46
C LYS A 76 -3.87 0.41 13.89
N CYS A 77 -5.04 0.56 14.51
CA CYS A 77 -5.53 1.87 14.99
C CYS A 77 -4.64 2.42 16.11
N HIS A 78 -4.18 1.56 17.03
CA HIS A 78 -3.23 1.92 18.08
C HIS A 78 -1.90 2.46 17.53
N ASN A 79 -1.35 1.80 16.49
CA ASN A 79 -0.13 2.27 15.86
C ASN A 79 -0.30 3.62 15.15
N GLN A 80 -1.50 3.90 14.63
CA GLN A 80 -1.84 5.21 14.05
C GLN A 80 -1.90 6.31 15.12
N LEU A 81 -2.42 6.02 16.33
CA LEU A 81 -2.45 6.99 17.45
C LEU A 81 -1.06 7.40 17.91
N HIS A 82 -0.14 6.45 17.99
CA HIS A 82 1.21 6.71 18.49
C HIS A 82 2.19 7.18 17.41
N ASP A 83 1.71 7.46 16.20
CA ASP A 83 2.60 7.77 15.06
C ASP A 83 3.79 6.77 14.94
N ARG A 84 3.63 5.54 15.47
CA ARG A 84 4.69 4.51 15.43
C ARG A 84 5.05 4.06 14.03
N TRP A 85 4.23 4.47 13.06
CA TRP A 85 4.51 4.36 11.64
C TRP A 85 5.21 5.62 11.09
N GLN A 86 5.34 6.66 11.94
CA GLN A 86 6.05 7.89 11.62
C GLN A 86 7.21 8.00 12.61
N GLY A 87 8.43 7.82 12.13
CA GLY A 87 9.62 8.00 12.95
C GLY A 87 9.72 9.43 13.44
N GLY A 88 9.69 9.60 14.79
CA GLY A 88 10.22 10.78 15.48
C GLY A 88 9.39 12.06 15.37
N ASN A 89 9.19 12.64 16.52
CA ASN A 89 8.60 13.92 16.85
C ASN A 89 9.17 15.10 16.02
N SER A 90 8.76 15.22 14.75
CA SER A 90 8.87 16.44 13.99
C SER A 90 7.45 16.82 13.59
N GLY A 91 7.03 18.07 13.77
CA GLY A 91 5.71 18.59 13.36
C GLY A 91 5.47 18.55 11.83
N TRP A 92 6.12 17.64 11.17
CA TRP A 92 6.01 17.32 9.75
C TRP A 92 4.91 16.26 9.57
N LYS A 93 3.77 16.68 9.02
CA LYS A 93 2.79 15.72 8.50
C LYS A 93 3.36 15.16 7.21
N PRO A 94 3.59 13.85 7.08
CA PRO A 94 4.01 13.28 5.82
C PRO A 94 3.00 13.66 4.75
N ALA A 95 3.48 14.00 3.57
CA ALA A 95 2.62 14.23 2.42
C ALA A 95 1.71 13.00 2.22
N PRO A 96 0.43 13.21 1.85
CA PRO A 96 -0.48 12.09 1.63
C PRO A 96 0.13 11.15 0.58
N LYS A 97 0.15 9.86 0.89
CA LYS A 97 0.63 8.82 -0.04
C LYS A 97 -0.16 8.87 -1.33
N LYS A 98 0.49 9.16 -2.43
CA LYS A 98 -0.13 9.14 -3.75
C LYS A 98 0.13 7.82 -4.47
N VAL A 99 -0.83 7.40 -5.26
CA VAL A 99 -0.78 6.17 -6.06
C VAL A 99 -0.99 6.52 -7.52
N TYR A 100 -0.03 6.15 -8.33
CA TYR A 100 0.00 6.40 -9.75
C TYR A 100 -0.11 5.09 -10.54
N ILE A 101 -0.93 5.07 -11.58
CA ILE A 101 -0.90 4.04 -12.62
C ILE A 101 -0.12 4.61 -13.80
N VAL A 102 1.02 4.01 -14.10
CA VAL A 102 1.87 4.38 -15.24
C VAL A 102 1.60 3.40 -16.38
N TYR A 103 1.00 3.89 -17.45
CA TYR A 103 0.57 3.03 -18.56
C TYR A 103 1.06 3.52 -19.93
N GLY A 104 1.03 2.65 -20.92
CA GLY A 104 1.48 2.93 -22.29
C GLY A 104 1.92 1.66 -22.98
N SER A 105 2.28 1.76 -24.28
CA SER A 105 2.73 0.65 -25.10
C SER A 105 3.90 -0.12 -24.48
N PRO A 106 4.07 -1.41 -24.77
CA PRO A 106 5.35 -2.06 -24.58
C PRO A 106 6.47 -1.22 -25.22
N CYS A 107 7.63 -1.15 -24.57
CA CYS A 107 8.78 -0.33 -25.01
C CYS A 107 8.57 1.20 -25.04
N SER A 108 7.46 1.76 -24.53
CA SER A 108 7.24 3.20 -24.47
C SER A 108 8.16 3.95 -23.50
N GLY A 109 8.86 3.25 -22.58
CA GLY A 109 9.75 3.87 -21.60
C GLY A 109 9.18 4.01 -20.19
N LYS A 110 8.04 3.39 -19.86
CA LYS A 110 7.39 3.46 -18.54
C LYS A 110 8.32 3.20 -17.36
N THR A 111 9.05 2.09 -17.44
CA THR A 111 9.97 1.70 -16.35
C THR A 111 11.14 2.68 -16.21
N SER A 112 11.64 3.24 -17.31
CA SER A 112 12.68 4.29 -17.29
C SER A 112 12.14 5.55 -16.64
N TRP A 113 10.98 6.02 -17.07
CA TRP A 113 10.34 7.20 -16.49
C TRP A 113 10.11 7.03 -14.98
N VAL A 114 9.61 5.88 -14.53
CA VAL A 114 9.40 5.63 -13.09
C VAL A 114 10.74 5.66 -12.34
N LYS A 115 11.83 5.10 -12.91
CA LYS A 115 13.15 5.16 -12.29
C LYS A 115 13.71 6.56 -12.15
N ASP A 116 13.35 7.47 -13.07
CA ASP A 116 13.83 8.85 -13.07
C ASP A 116 13.08 9.72 -12.05
N VAL A 117 11.80 9.39 -11.75
CA VAL A 117 10.96 10.21 -10.85
C VAL A 117 10.80 9.62 -9.45
N ALA A 118 10.95 8.30 -9.29
CA ALA A 118 10.79 7.63 -8.01
C ALA A 118 11.98 7.86 -7.09
N THR A 119 11.70 7.98 -5.80
CA THR A 119 12.69 8.07 -4.73
C THR A 119 12.91 6.69 -4.08
N GLU A 120 13.91 6.59 -3.21
CA GLU A 120 14.22 5.34 -2.49
C GLU A 120 13.09 4.84 -1.59
N ASP A 121 12.21 5.75 -1.15
CA ASP A 121 11.06 5.45 -0.28
C ASP A 121 9.76 5.17 -1.06
N ASP A 122 9.78 5.15 -2.39
CA ASP A 122 8.62 4.90 -3.21
C ASP A 122 8.43 3.41 -3.53
N LEU A 123 7.18 2.97 -3.59
CA LEU A 123 6.80 1.59 -3.90
C LEU A 123 6.57 1.44 -5.41
N ILE A 124 7.36 0.57 -6.05
CA ILE A 124 7.22 0.28 -7.49
C ILE A 124 6.65 -1.12 -7.67
N VAL A 125 5.54 -1.23 -8.40
CA VAL A 125 4.92 -2.50 -8.77
C VAL A 125 4.95 -2.67 -10.27
N ASP A 126 5.87 -3.52 -10.73
CA ASP A 126 6.04 -3.93 -12.11
C ASP A 126 5.91 -5.46 -12.18
N LEU A 127 4.96 -5.96 -12.97
CA LEU A 127 4.68 -7.40 -13.07
C LEU A 127 5.90 -8.18 -13.60
N ASP A 128 6.67 -7.61 -14.52
CA ASP A 128 7.87 -8.25 -15.05
C ASP A 128 8.96 -8.37 -13.97
N SER A 129 9.03 -7.41 -13.06
CA SER A 129 9.93 -7.48 -11.91
C SER A 129 9.52 -8.54 -10.88
N ILE A 130 8.21 -8.78 -10.70
CA ILE A 130 7.71 -9.87 -9.86
C ILE A 130 8.10 -11.22 -10.45
N TRP A 131 7.96 -11.40 -11.78
CA TRP A 131 8.39 -12.61 -12.46
C TRP A 131 9.89 -12.87 -12.26
N GLN A 132 10.72 -11.86 -12.42
CA GLN A 132 12.18 -11.96 -12.23
C GLN A 132 12.55 -12.28 -10.78
N MET A 133 11.84 -11.72 -9.81
CA MET A 133 12.09 -11.93 -8.38
C MET A 133 11.87 -13.38 -7.94
N ILE A 134 10.90 -14.08 -8.51
CA ILE A 134 10.53 -15.44 -8.06
C ILE A 134 11.06 -16.55 -8.94
N SER A 135 11.82 -16.25 -9.98
CA SER A 135 12.40 -17.24 -10.88
C SER A 135 13.88 -16.96 -11.16
N ILE A 136 14.61 -17.99 -11.56
CA ILE A 136 16.00 -17.87 -12.04
C ILE A 136 16.09 -17.46 -13.51
N ASN A 137 14.95 -17.29 -14.18
CA ASN A 137 14.89 -16.97 -15.59
C ASN A 137 15.09 -15.47 -15.83
N ASP A 138 15.43 -15.14 -17.08
CA ASP A 138 15.47 -13.76 -17.52
C ASP A 138 14.10 -13.08 -17.39
N ARG A 139 14.12 -11.75 -17.27
CA ARG A 139 12.96 -10.89 -16.93
C ARG A 139 11.68 -11.21 -17.73
N TYR A 140 11.80 -11.65 -18.97
CA TYR A 140 10.63 -11.84 -19.86
C TYR A 140 10.23 -13.30 -20.04
N ILE A 141 10.95 -14.24 -19.43
CA ILE A 141 10.56 -15.66 -19.44
C ILE A 141 9.56 -15.91 -18.30
N LYS A 142 8.34 -16.30 -18.68
CA LYS A 142 7.18 -16.41 -17.79
C LYS A 142 6.62 -17.85 -17.74
N PRO A 143 7.24 -18.76 -16.96
CA PRO A 143 6.78 -20.14 -16.84
C PRO A 143 5.34 -20.23 -16.36
N ALA A 144 4.48 -20.97 -17.07
CA ALA A 144 3.06 -21.10 -16.73
C ALA A 144 2.81 -21.62 -15.29
N ALA A 145 3.71 -22.48 -14.80
CA ALA A 145 3.63 -23.03 -13.45
C ALA A 145 3.71 -21.97 -12.34
N LEU A 146 4.37 -20.83 -12.58
CA LEU A 146 4.54 -19.75 -11.60
C LEU A 146 3.46 -18.67 -11.71
N LYS A 147 2.61 -18.71 -12.72
CA LYS A 147 1.62 -17.66 -13.02
C LYS A 147 0.72 -17.33 -11.81
N SER A 148 0.19 -18.35 -11.14
CA SER A 148 -0.70 -18.14 -9.98
C SER A 148 0.02 -17.46 -8.82
N VAL A 149 1.28 -17.81 -8.56
CA VAL A 149 2.10 -17.22 -7.49
C VAL A 149 2.40 -15.76 -7.79
N VAL A 150 2.79 -15.43 -9.03
CA VAL A 150 3.02 -14.05 -9.47
C VAL A 150 1.80 -13.18 -9.24
N PHE A 151 0.62 -13.66 -9.62
CA PHE A 151 -0.62 -12.90 -9.44
C PHE A 151 -1.02 -12.77 -7.97
N GLN A 152 -0.78 -13.76 -7.12
CA GLN A 152 -1.00 -13.64 -5.67
C GLN A 152 -0.08 -12.59 -5.04
N ILE A 153 1.19 -12.55 -5.42
CA ILE A 153 2.14 -11.51 -4.96
C ILE A 153 1.68 -10.13 -5.43
N ARG A 154 1.34 -9.98 -6.70
CA ARG A 154 0.81 -8.73 -7.25
C ARG A 154 -0.43 -8.27 -6.48
N ASP A 155 -1.38 -9.15 -6.23
CA ASP A 155 -2.63 -8.82 -5.56
C ASP A 155 -2.40 -8.44 -4.09
N GLY A 156 -1.44 -9.08 -3.43
CA GLY A 156 -0.97 -8.67 -2.10
C GLY A 156 -0.36 -7.26 -2.09
N LEU A 157 0.45 -6.92 -3.11
CA LEU A 157 0.99 -5.57 -3.28
C LEU A 157 -0.13 -4.55 -3.56
N TYR A 158 -1.14 -4.92 -4.36
CA TYR A 158 -2.31 -4.08 -4.60
C TYR A 158 -3.12 -3.81 -3.32
N ASP A 159 -3.23 -4.78 -2.42
CA ASP A 159 -3.87 -4.57 -1.11
C ASP A 159 -3.04 -3.64 -0.21
N ILE A 160 -1.72 -3.79 -0.19
CA ILE A 160 -0.81 -2.87 0.51
C ILE A 160 -1.01 -1.43 0.01
N ILE A 161 -1.08 -1.24 -1.31
CA ILE A 161 -1.30 0.06 -1.94
C ILE A 161 -2.68 0.60 -1.62
N LYS A 162 -3.73 -0.19 -1.82
CA LYS A 162 -5.13 0.20 -1.58
C LYS A 162 -5.35 0.72 -0.16
N TYR A 163 -4.80 0.01 0.82
CA TYR A 163 -4.95 0.36 2.23
C TYR A 163 -3.87 1.29 2.75
N ARG A 164 -2.99 1.79 1.85
CA ARG A 164 -1.87 2.68 2.21
C ARG A 164 -0.99 2.10 3.34
N SER A 165 -0.85 0.76 3.41
CA SER A 165 -0.07 0.06 4.43
C SER A 165 1.42 0.24 4.20
N GLY A 166 2.21 0.42 5.28
CA GLY A 166 3.65 0.61 5.20
C GLY A 166 4.09 2.06 5.27
N LYS A 167 5.39 2.32 5.14
CA LYS A 167 5.99 3.66 5.28
C LYS A 167 6.42 4.31 3.95
N TRP A 168 6.08 3.70 2.83
CA TRP A 168 6.38 4.24 1.50
C TRP A 168 5.71 5.61 1.28
N HIS A 169 6.29 6.45 0.41
CA HIS A 169 5.79 7.80 0.10
C HIS A 169 4.77 7.76 -1.05
N ASN A 170 5.19 7.37 -2.24
CA ASN A 170 4.30 7.19 -3.39
C ASN A 170 4.34 5.74 -3.87
N ALA A 171 3.34 5.34 -4.65
CA ALA A 171 3.32 4.05 -5.30
C ALA A 171 3.12 4.21 -6.81
N TYR A 172 3.93 3.53 -7.59
CA TYR A 172 3.86 3.49 -9.05
C TYR A 172 3.52 2.08 -9.51
N VAL A 173 2.36 1.91 -10.13
CA VAL A 173 1.93 0.63 -10.70
C VAL A 173 2.07 0.70 -12.21
N ILE A 174 3.01 -0.09 -12.76
CA ILE A 174 3.33 -0.09 -14.19
C ILE A 174 2.48 -1.14 -14.90
N THR A 175 1.80 -0.73 -15.99
CA THR A 175 0.93 -1.62 -16.78
C THR A 175 0.93 -1.25 -18.27
N GLY A 176 0.47 -2.15 -19.14
CA GLY A 176 0.18 -1.84 -20.52
C GLY A 176 -1.03 -0.93 -20.68
N GLY A 177 -2.15 -1.31 -20.06
CA GLY A 177 -3.34 -0.47 -19.93
C GLY A 177 -3.92 0.04 -21.25
N ALA A 178 -3.94 -0.77 -22.32
CA ALA A 178 -4.49 -0.34 -23.63
C ALA A 178 -5.98 -0.01 -23.56
N LEU A 179 -6.76 -0.84 -22.88
CA LEU A 179 -8.21 -0.66 -22.74
C LEU A 179 -8.53 0.27 -21.56
N GLN A 180 -9.40 1.25 -21.80
CA GLN A 180 -9.87 2.17 -20.74
C GLN A 180 -10.52 1.41 -19.58
N GLY A 181 -11.39 0.45 -19.84
CA GLY A 181 -12.04 -0.33 -18.79
C GLY A 181 -11.07 -1.13 -17.91
N ASP A 182 -9.89 -1.52 -18.40
CA ASP A 182 -8.85 -2.15 -17.59
C ASP A 182 -8.18 -1.15 -16.66
N ARG A 183 -7.91 0.05 -17.17
CA ARG A 183 -7.38 1.16 -16.36
C ARG A 183 -8.33 1.56 -15.25
N ASP A 184 -9.63 1.68 -15.56
CA ASP A 184 -10.67 2.02 -14.59
C ASP A 184 -10.80 0.96 -13.49
N ARG A 185 -10.82 -0.32 -13.86
CA ARG A 185 -10.83 -1.43 -12.90
C ARG A 185 -9.59 -1.41 -12.00
N LEU A 186 -8.41 -1.20 -12.58
CA LEU A 186 -7.18 -1.11 -11.81
C LEU A 186 -7.21 0.11 -10.87
N LYS A 187 -7.64 1.28 -11.35
CA LYS A 187 -7.78 2.50 -10.58
C LYS A 187 -8.65 2.29 -9.33
N GLN A 188 -9.80 1.66 -9.51
CA GLN A 188 -10.70 1.31 -8.40
C GLN A 188 -10.08 0.25 -7.46
N ARG A 189 -9.41 -0.78 -8.03
CA ARG A 189 -8.81 -1.89 -7.28
C ARG A 189 -7.74 -1.42 -6.29
N ILE A 190 -6.92 -0.44 -6.67
CA ILE A 190 -5.81 0.06 -5.86
C ILE A 190 -6.07 1.46 -5.27
N ALA A 191 -7.24 2.03 -5.52
CA ALA A 191 -7.59 3.41 -5.17
C ALA A 191 -6.52 4.41 -5.67
N ALA A 192 -6.20 4.34 -6.98
CA ALA A 192 -5.18 5.21 -7.57
C ALA A 192 -5.66 6.66 -7.67
N ASP A 193 -4.74 7.59 -7.39
CA ASP A 193 -5.01 9.02 -7.42
C ASP A 193 -4.93 9.56 -8.86
N GLU A 194 -3.93 9.12 -9.62
CA GLU A 194 -3.66 9.60 -10.97
C GLU A 194 -3.30 8.48 -11.95
N LEU A 195 -3.60 8.71 -13.24
CA LEU A 195 -3.12 7.92 -14.36
C LEU A 195 -2.08 8.73 -15.12
N ILE A 196 -0.92 8.12 -15.41
CA ILE A 196 0.18 8.73 -16.14
C ILE A 196 0.38 7.95 -17.43
N PHE A 197 0.08 8.59 -18.54
CA PHE A 197 0.29 8.02 -19.86
C PHE A 197 1.71 8.30 -20.34
N ILE A 198 2.47 7.25 -20.66
CA ILE A 198 3.77 7.38 -21.31
C ILE A 198 3.55 7.19 -22.81
N ASP A 199 3.37 8.33 -23.46
CA ASP A 199 3.19 8.38 -24.89
C ASP A 199 4.54 8.20 -25.61
N ALA A 200 4.58 7.23 -26.52
CA ALA A 200 5.69 7.02 -27.44
C ALA A 200 5.15 6.55 -28.77
N PRO A 201 5.60 7.12 -29.90
CA PRO A 201 5.18 6.68 -31.23
C PRO A 201 5.47 5.19 -31.46
N MET A 202 4.62 4.54 -32.26
CA MET A 202 4.73 3.12 -32.54
C MET A 202 6.07 2.72 -33.14
N ASP A 203 6.58 3.52 -34.08
CA ASP A 203 7.88 3.31 -34.73
C ASP A 203 9.05 3.35 -33.72
N GLU A 204 8.97 4.25 -32.74
CA GLU A 204 9.96 4.33 -31.67
C GLU A 204 9.89 3.11 -30.74
N CYS A 205 8.67 2.65 -30.39
CA CYS A 205 8.50 1.42 -29.61
C CYS A 205 9.06 0.20 -30.34
N LEU A 206 8.83 0.08 -31.65
CA LEU A 206 9.37 -0.98 -32.47
C LEU A 206 10.88 -0.94 -32.59
N LYS A 207 11.49 0.23 -32.77
CA LYS A 207 12.95 0.41 -32.72
C LYS A 207 13.56 -0.07 -31.40
N ARG A 208 12.95 0.28 -30.27
CA ARG A 208 13.39 -0.15 -28.94
C ARG A 208 13.19 -1.65 -28.68
N ALA A 209 12.34 -2.29 -29.46
CA ALA A 209 12.08 -3.72 -29.42
C ALA A 209 13.01 -4.55 -30.35
N ALA A 210 13.84 -3.91 -31.17
CA ALA A 210 14.64 -4.59 -32.22
C ALA A 210 15.55 -5.71 -31.69
N ASP A 211 16.11 -5.55 -30.48
CA ASP A 211 16.96 -6.54 -29.84
C ASP A 211 16.19 -7.56 -28.97
N ARG A 212 14.86 -7.58 -29.07
CA ARG A 212 13.99 -8.48 -28.30
C ARG A 212 13.42 -9.57 -29.22
N SER A 213 12.69 -10.55 -28.62
CA SER A 213 12.01 -11.59 -29.41
C SER A 213 10.89 -11.01 -30.29
N ASP A 214 10.57 -11.69 -31.38
CA ASP A 214 9.53 -11.28 -32.33
C ASP A 214 8.15 -11.07 -31.68
N ASP A 215 7.86 -11.74 -30.58
CA ASP A 215 6.62 -11.55 -29.81
C ASP A 215 6.40 -10.09 -29.39
N TRP A 216 7.49 -9.31 -29.17
CA TRP A 216 7.36 -7.90 -28.77
C TRP A 216 6.79 -7.03 -29.86
N ILE A 217 7.06 -7.35 -31.12
CA ILE A 217 6.47 -6.65 -32.27
C ILE A 217 4.96 -6.86 -32.25
N GLN A 218 4.52 -8.10 -32.02
CA GLN A 218 3.09 -8.41 -31.93
C GLN A 218 2.44 -7.70 -30.75
N TYR A 219 3.05 -7.72 -29.57
CA TYR A 219 2.51 -7.03 -28.38
C TYR A 219 2.39 -5.51 -28.57
N ILE A 220 3.32 -4.88 -29.28
CA ILE A 220 3.26 -3.46 -29.62
C ILE A 220 2.10 -3.20 -30.57
N ASN A 221 2.01 -3.98 -31.67
CA ASN A 221 0.94 -3.85 -32.65
C ASN A 221 -0.45 -4.03 -32.02
N ASP A 222 -0.63 -5.07 -31.21
CA ASP A 222 -1.87 -5.36 -30.50
C ASP A 222 -2.24 -4.23 -29.55
N TRP A 223 -1.25 -3.65 -28.85
CA TRP A 223 -1.49 -2.55 -27.95
C TRP A 223 -2.02 -1.32 -28.69
N PHE A 224 -1.38 -0.91 -29.80
CA PHE A 224 -1.81 0.26 -30.59
C PHE A 224 -3.17 0.02 -31.26
N ALA A 225 -3.45 -1.22 -31.70
CA ALA A 225 -4.75 -1.57 -32.28
C ALA A 225 -5.91 -1.51 -31.26
N GLN A 226 -5.63 -1.76 -29.98
CA GLN A 226 -6.64 -1.82 -28.91
C GLN A 226 -6.69 -0.55 -28.08
N TYR A 227 -5.74 0.38 -28.24
CA TYR A 227 -5.63 1.55 -27.37
C TYR A 227 -6.88 2.42 -27.42
N GLN A 228 -7.43 2.67 -26.24
CA GLN A 228 -8.55 3.57 -26.01
C GLN A 228 -8.04 4.76 -25.20
N PRO A 229 -8.06 5.99 -25.74
CA PRO A 229 -7.67 7.19 -25.01
C PRO A 229 -8.60 7.43 -23.83
N GLU A 230 -8.14 8.19 -22.84
CA GLU A 230 -8.98 8.68 -21.76
C GLU A 230 -10.07 9.59 -22.34
N VAL A 231 -11.34 9.32 -22.00
CA VAL A 231 -12.45 10.23 -22.27
C VAL A 231 -12.49 11.19 -21.07
N SER A 232 -11.80 12.32 -21.16
CA SER A 232 -11.97 13.41 -20.22
C SER A 232 -12.89 14.46 -20.85
N ASP A 233 -13.88 14.95 -20.11
CA ASP A 233 -14.73 16.07 -20.52
C ASP A 233 -13.94 17.38 -20.71
N ASN A 234 -12.68 17.41 -20.31
CA ASN A 234 -11.71 18.47 -20.56
C ASN A 234 -10.42 17.82 -21.06
N TYR A 235 -10.26 17.76 -22.36
CA TYR A 235 -9.03 17.32 -23.00
C TYR A 235 -7.95 18.41 -22.78
N ASP A 236 -7.12 18.18 -21.76
CA ASP A 236 -5.81 18.82 -21.68
C ASP A 236 -4.83 17.79 -22.28
N PRO A 237 -4.17 18.08 -23.42
CA PRO A 237 -3.28 17.11 -24.04
C PRO A 237 -2.17 16.70 -23.06
N PRO A 238 -1.78 15.42 -23.03
CA PRO A 238 -0.76 14.94 -22.12
C PRO A 238 0.49 15.83 -22.23
N ARG A 239 1.04 16.24 -21.09
CA ARG A 239 2.28 17.00 -21.06
C ARG A 239 3.38 16.12 -21.62
N PHE A 240 3.75 16.40 -22.86
CA PHE A 240 4.87 15.74 -23.51
C PHE A 240 6.15 16.06 -22.74
N LEU A 241 6.68 15.11 -22.00
CA LEU A 241 8.05 15.17 -21.58
C LEU A 241 8.90 14.82 -22.80
N LYS A 242 9.47 15.87 -23.43
CA LYS A 242 10.50 15.70 -24.45
C LYS A 242 11.75 15.16 -23.76
N PHE A 243 12.17 13.98 -24.14
CA PHE A 243 13.48 13.42 -23.84
C PHE A 243 14.50 13.91 -24.88
#